data_ebc8220772628dca2b074ccb4e28ddf7
#
_entry.id   ebc8220772628dca2b074ccb4e28ddf7
#
_cell.length_a   1.000
_cell.length_b   1.000
_cell.length_c   1.000
_cell.angle_alpha   90.00
_cell.angle_beta   90.00
_cell.angle_gamma   90.00
#
_symmetry.space_group_name_H-M   'P 1'
#
loop_
_entity.id
_entity.type
_entity.pdbx_description
1 polymer ?
#
loop_
_entity_poly.entity_id
_entity_poly.type
_entity_poly.pdbx_seq_one_letter_code
_entity_poly.pdbx_strand_id
1 'polypeptide(L)'
;KLKTGFKIEVPKKMLPPFKESFFDGVYFKGFPSERPLNETPVVIDIGANVGFFGLYILSKYPKAKVLGFEPMPFNYSQLQKYQESYPDFDWINYNTAVADHSDGLTLYSSTIDAFSTMAGVFESGRRGERIDVETLTLKSMMEQNGLDQIDLLKLDCEGSEYSILYSMDDETLDKIKLMSIESHKGNSEKETHKALLAFLEMKGWKYTEERHGDGYGYIWAWH
;
A
#
# COMPACT_ATOMS: atom_id res chain seq x y z
N LYS A 1 24.29 0.73 3.62
CA LYS A 1 23.97 1.74 4.65
C LYS A 1 23.42 2.94 3.91
N LEU A 2 22.16 3.26 4.14
CA LEU A 2 21.55 4.47 3.58
C LEU A 2 22.21 5.71 4.19
N LYS A 3 22.22 6.85 3.46
CA LYS A 3 22.78 8.12 3.95
C LYS A 3 22.15 8.57 5.27
N THR A 4 20.91 8.15 5.53
CA THR A 4 20.12 8.43 6.74
C THR A 4 20.54 7.63 7.98
N GLY A 5 21.51 6.71 7.87
CA GLY A 5 21.94 5.85 8.98
C GLY A 5 21.18 4.53 9.13
N PHE A 6 20.07 4.32 8.41
CA PHE A 6 19.36 3.06 8.41
C PHE A 6 20.25 1.89 7.97
N LYS A 7 20.15 0.77 8.69
CA LYS A 7 20.75 -0.51 8.32
C LYS A 7 19.60 -1.44 7.98
N ILE A 8 19.45 -1.77 6.71
CA ILE A 8 18.42 -2.69 6.23
C ILE A 8 19.10 -3.96 5.77
N GLU A 9 18.71 -5.09 6.34
CA GLU A 9 19.10 -6.41 5.85
C GLU A 9 18.07 -6.85 4.81
N VAL A 10 18.49 -6.91 3.54
CA VAL A 10 17.60 -7.24 2.44
C VAL A 10 17.83 -8.70 2.02
N PRO A 11 16.87 -9.61 2.30
CA PRO A 11 16.94 -10.96 1.78
C PRO A 11 17.00 -10.94 0.24
N LYS A 12 17.74 -11.86 -0.36
CA LYS A 12 17.95 -11.89 -1.82
C LYS A 12 16.63 -11.90 -2.61
N LYS A 13 15.61 -12.62 -2.11
CA LYS A 13 14.27 -12.68 -2.72
C LYS A 13 13.54 -11.34 -2.71
N MET A 14 13.89 -10.45 -1.76
CA MET A 14 13.26 -9.13 -1.56
C MET A 14 14.04 -7.98 -2.21
N LEU A 15 15.03 -8.28 -3.01
CA LEU A 15 15.76 -7.24 -3.75
C LEU A 15 14.88 -6.44 -4.74
N PRO A 16 13.92 -7.06 -5.49
CA PRO A 16 13.04 -6.29 -6.37
C PRO A 16 12.22 -5.25 -5.60
N PRO A 17 11.35 -5.58 -4.61
CA PRO A 17 10.56 -4.57 -3.89
C PRO A 17 11.41 -3.56 -3.10
N PHE A 18 12.63 -3.96 -2.68
CA PHE A 18 13.57 -3.01 -2.11
C PHE A 18 14.05 -1.97 -3.12
N LYS A 19 14.34 -2.39 -4.36
CA LYS A 19 14.75 -1.47 -5.44
C LYS A 19 13.62 -0.54 -5.84
N GLU A 20 12.42 -1.05 -6.00
CA GLU A 20 11.21 -0.26 -6.30
C GLU A 20 11.03 0.88 -5.32
N SER A 21 11.17 0.59 -4.01
CA SER A 21 11.04 1.60 -2.97
C SER A 21 12.20 2.59 -2.92
N PHE A 22 13.45 2.11 -2.98
CA PHE A 22 14.62 2.94 -2.64
C PHE A 22 15.38 3.51 -3.84
N PHE A 23 15.28 2.89 -5.03
CA PHE A 23 16.08 3.27 -6.19
C PHE A 23 15.24 3.70 -7.39
N ASP A 24 14.17 2.98 -7.68
CA ASP A 24 13.35 3.24 -8.87
C ASP A 24 12.31 4.34 -8.64
N GLY A 25 12.03 4.63 -7.35
CA GLY A 25 11.13 5.71 -6.93
C GLY A 25 9.70 5.55 -7.45
N VAL A 26 9.28 4.29 -7.71
CA VAL A 26 8.02 3.97 -8.39
C VAL A 26 6.80 4.58 -7.70
N TYR A 27 6.82 4.73 -6.39
CA TYR A 27 5.70 5.30 -5.63
C TYR A 27 5.61 6.83 -5.67
N PHE A 28 6.61 7.53 -6.26
CA PHE A 28 6.66 8.99 -6.25
C PHE A 28 6.91 9.64 -7.61
N LYS A 29 7.49 8.92 -8.56
CA LYS A 29 8.02 9.49 -9.81
C LYS A 29 6.99 10.19 -10.69
N GLY A 30 5.71 9.87 -10.54
CA GLY A 30 4.63 10.45 -11.33
C GLY A 30 3.94 11.66 -10.68
N PHE A 31 4.24 12.01 -9.43
CA PHE A 31 3.67 13.21 -8.83
C PHE A 31 4.30 14.49 -9.38
N PRO A 32 3.52 15.57 -9.57
CA PRO A 32 4.07 16.88 -9.91
C PRO A 32 5.02 17.38 -8.83
N SER A 33 6.12 18.00 -9.25
CA SER A 33 7.14 18.56 -8.32
C SER A 33 6.57 19.64 -7.39
N GLU A 34 5.47 20.28 -7.77
CA GLU A 34 4.76 21.30 -7.00
C GLU A 34 3.92 20.72 -5.85
N ARG A 35 3.85 19.39 -5.76
CA ARG A 35 3.09 18.67 -4.76
C ARG A 35 3.95 17.78 -3.86
N PRO A 36 4.96 18.37 -3.18
CA PRO A 36 5.77 17.62 -2.22
C PRO A 36 4.93 17.25 -0.99
N LEU A 37 5.31 16.18 -0.33
CA LEU A 37 4.81 15.92 1.03
C LEU A 37 5.34 17.00 1.98
N ASN A 38 4.55 17.34 3.01
CA ASN A 38 4.99 18.21 4.09
C ASN A 38 6.10 17.55 4.94
N GLU A 39 6.65 18.25 5.93
CA GLU A 39 7.74 17.73 6.77
C GLU A 39 7.29 16.65 7.77
N THR A 40 6.00 16.58 8.07
CA THR A 40 5.39 15.66 9.02
C THR A 40 4.18 14.94 8.40
N PRO A 41 4.36 14.21 7.28
CA PRO A 41 3.23 13.68 6.56
C PRO A 41 2.59 12.49 7.29
N VAL A 42 1.28 12.36 7.16
CA VAL A 42 0.54 11.14 7.49
C VAL A 42 0.49 10.25 6.26
N VAL A 43 1.10 9.09 6.34
CA VAL A 43 1.24 8.13 5.24
C VAL A 43 0.59 6.82 5.61
N ILE A 44 -0.28 6.34 4.73
CA ILE A 44 -0.90 5.02 4.85
C ILE A 44 -0.32 4.10 3.76
N ASP A 45 0.18 2.95 4.18
CA ASP A 45 0.81 1.92 3.35
C ASP A 45 -0.05 0.65 3.36
N ILE A 46 -0.95 0.51 2.37
CA ILE A 46 -1.78 -0.69 2.21
C ILE A 46 -1.04 -1.68 1.31
N GLY A 47 -0.84 -2.90 1.81
CA GLY A 47 0.07 -3.88 1.25
C GLY A 47 1.53 -3.55 1.62
N ALA A 48 1.77 -3.34 2.93
CA ALA A 48 3.08 -2.90 3.42
C ALA A 48 4.20 -3.94 3.23
N ASN A 49 3.84 -5.18 2.94
CA ASN A 49 4.77 -6.28 2.72
C ASN A 49 5.75 -6.36 3.91
N VAL A 50 7.05 -6.38 3.65
CA VAL A 50 8.10 -6.38 4.69
C VAL A 50 8.52 -4.98 5.15
N GLY A 51 7.82 -3.91 4.73
CA GLY A 51 7.98 -2.55 5.24
C GLY A 51 9.00 -1.68 4.53
N PHE A 52 9.43 -2.02 3.32
CA PHE A 52 10.44 -1.21 2.62
C PHE A 52 9.93 0.18 2.24
N PHE A 53 8.65 0.31 1.88
CA PHE A 53 8.08 1.62 1.59
C PHE A 53 8.01 2.48 2.86
N GLY A 54 7.53 1.94 3.99
CA GLY A 54 7.53 2.63 5.28
C GLY A 54 8.94 3.10 5.68
N LEU A 55 9.96 2.22 5.58
CA LEU A 55 11.36 2.58 5.82
C LEU A 55 11.86 3.68 4.87
N TYR A 56 11.46 3.63 3.61
CA TYR A 56 11.81 4.68 2.64
C TYR A 56 11.22 6.03 3.05
N ILE A 57 9.92 6.07 3.41
CA ILE A 57 9.26 7.28 3.90
C ILE A 57 10.00 7.85 5.10
N LEU A 58 10.22 7.05 6.14
CA LEU A 58 10.90 7.48 7.37
C LEU A 58 12.34 7.93 7.11
N SER A 59 12.99 7.36 6.10
CA SER A 59 14.32 7.81 5.68
C SER A 59 14.35 9.20 5.06
N LYS A 60 13.25 9.64 4.48
CA LYS A 60 13.08 10.95 3.84
C LYS A 60 12.40 11.96 4.75
N TYR A 61 11.42 11.50 5.51
CA TYR A 61 10.58 12.27 6.41
C TYR A 61 10.62 11.67 7.82
N PRO A 62 11.66 11.95 8.60
CA PRO A 62 11.84 11.33 9.93
C PRO A 62 10.73 11.63 10.94
N LYS A 63 9.91 12.64 10.67
CA LYS A 63 8.77 13.04 11.50
C LYS A 63 7.43 12.59 10.90
N ALA A 64 7.44 11.73 9.88
CA ALA A 64 6.21 11.18 9.31
C ALA A 64 5.52 10.27 10.33
N LYS A 65 4.19 10.29 10.32
CA LYS A 65 3.37 9.22 10.90
C LYS A 65 3.07 8.21 9.79
N VAL A 66 3.54 6.98 9.95
CA VAL A 66 3.35 5.91 8.96
C VAL A 66 2.51 4.80 9.58
N LEU A 67 1.41 4.44 8.92
CA LEU A 67 0.57 3.30 9.28
C LEU A 67 0.65 2.26 8.15
N GLY A 68 1.18 1.08 8.46
CA GLY A 68 1.34 -0.03 7.52
C GLY A 68 0.32 -1.13 7.78
N PHE A 69 -0.25 -1.67 6.72
CA PHE A 69 -1.22 -2.76 6.75
C PHE A 69 -0.72 -3.91 5.90
N GLU A 70 -0.45 -5.03 6.55
CA GLU A 70 0.05 -6.25 5.90
C GLU A 70 -0.66 -7.48 6.48
N PRO A 71 -1.55 -8.12 5.71
CA PRO A 71 -2.32 -9.25 6.21
C PRO A 71 -1.51 -10.54 6.34
N MET A 72 -0.44 -10.73 5.54
CA MET A 72 0.33 -11.96 5.55
C MET A 72 1.22 -12.06 6.80
N PRO A 73 1.00 -13.06 7.71
CA PRO A 73 1.69 -13.12 8.99
C PRO A 73 3.22 -13.15 8.89
N PHE A 74 3.77 -13.79 7.86
CA PHE A 74 5.22 -13.86 7.66
C PHE A 74 5.83 -12.52 7.25
N ASN A 75 5.18 -11.81 6.32
CA ASN A 75 5.60 -10.47 5.91
C ASN A 75 5.50 -9.51 7.09
N TYR A 76 4.36 -9.54 7.79
CA TYR A 76 4.12 -8.73 8.97
C TYR A 76 5.17 -8.99 10.08
N SER A 77 5.54 -10.25 10.33
CA SER A 77 6.61 -10.57 11.29
C SER A 77 7.95 -9.92 10.92
N GLN A 78 8.27 -9.80 9.65
CA GLN A 78 9.47 -9.11 9.20
C GLN A 78 9.33 -7.59 9.31
N LEU A 79 8.16 -7.06 8.98
CA LEU A 79 7.79 -5.65 9.14
C LEU A 79 7.92 -5.21 10.62
N GLN A 80 7.41 -6.02 11.56
CA GLN A 80 7.56 -5.78 13.01
C GLN A 80 9.03 -5.69 13.44
N LYS A 81 9.91 -6.55 12.96
CA LYS A 81 11.34 -6.50 13.30
C LYS A 81 11.99 -5.17 12.89
N TYR A 82 11.58 -4.61 11.76
CA TYR A 82 12.04 -3.28 11.37
C TYR A 82 11.46 -2.20 12.27
N GLN A 83 10.17 -2.25 12.58
CA GLN A 83 9.54 -1.31 13.51
C GLN A 83 10.25 -1.32 14.89
N GLU A 84 10.50 -2.50 15.43
CA GLU A 84 11.22 -2.68 16.71
C GLU A 84 12.68 -2.18 16.66
N SER A 85 13.31 -2.26 15.49
CA SER A 85 14.68 -1.76 15.28
C SER A 85 14.77 -0.24 15.23
N TYR A 86 13.64 0.45 15.05
CA TYR A 86 13.56 1.90 14.91
C TYR A 86 12.42 2.50 15.76
N PRO A 87 12.48 2.34 17.10
CA PRO A 87 11.39 2.71 18.00
C PRO A 87 11.14 4.22 18.13
N ASP A 88 12.06 5.04 17.66
CA ASP A 88 11.95 6.52 17.73
C ASP A 88 11.04 7.09 16.62
N PHE A 89 10.61 6.28 15.65
CA PHE A 89 9.72 6.71 14.58
C PHE A 89 8.25 6.44 14.91
N ASP A 90 7.37 7.33 14.51
CA ASP A 90 5.92 7.11 14.56
C ASP A 90 5.49 6.17 13.42
N TRP A 91 5.81 4.90 13.59
CA TRP A 91 5.55 3.83 12.64
C TRP A 91 4.76 2.72 13.31
N ILE A 92 3.50 2.60 12.95
CA ILE A 92 2.57 1.61 13.51
C ILE A 92 2.16 0.66 12.38
N ASN A 93 2.24 -0.64 12.65
CA ASN A 93 1.90 -1.65 11.66
C ASN A 93 0.85 -2.63 12.20
N TYR A 94 -0.05 -3.05 11.32
CA TYR A 94 -1.20 -3.90 11.62
C TYR A 94 -1.14 -5.17 10.78
N ASN A 95 -1.35 -6.33 11.42
CA ASN A 95 -1.53 -7.61 10.71
C ASN A 95 -2.99 -7.75 10.28
N THR A 96 -3.44 -6.91 9.37
CA THR A 96 -4.82 -6.77 8.97
C THR A 96 -4.86 -6.36 7.50
N ALA A 97 -5.82 -6.84 6.74
CA ALA A 97 -6.10 -6.35 5.40
C ALA A 97 -7.01 -5.11 5.45
N VAL A 98 -6.75 -4.14 4.58
CA VAL A 98 -7.74 -3.09 4.31
C VAL A 98 -8.63 -3.59 3.18
N ALA A 99 -9.95 -3.50 3.38
CA ALA A 99 -10.97 -3.99 2.44
C ALA A 99 -12.19 -3.06 2.42
N ASP A 100 -13.22 -3.43 1.65
CA ASP A 100 -14.52 -2.76 1.62
C ASP A 100 -15.45 -3.15 2.79
N HIS A 101 -15.04 -4.11 3.63
CA HIS A 101 -15.80 -4.66 4.76
C HIS A 101 -14.88 -5.04 5.92
N SER A 102 -15.48 -5.40 7.09
CA SER A 102 -14.74 -5.68 8.33
C SER A 102 -15.03 -7.07 8.93
N ASP A 103 -15.54 -8.02 8.16
CA ASP A 103 -15.91 -9.39 8.61
C ASP A 103 -14.84 -10.44 8.32
N GLY A 104 -13.65 -10.00 7.94
CA GLY A 104 -12.53 -10.85 7.57
C GLY A 104 -12.60 -11.31 6.12
N LEU A 105 -11.48 -11.76 5.60
CA LEU A 105 -11.37 -12.35 4.27
C LEU A 105 -10.40 -13.53 4.26
N THR A 106 -10.48 -14.33 3.22
CA THR A 106 -9.53 -15.42 2.99
C THR A 106 -8.56 -15.04 1.88
N LEU A 107 -7.27 -15.11 2.19
CA LEU A 107 -6.19 -14.99 1.21
C LEU A 107 -5.68 -16.37 0.80
N TYR A 108 -5.25 -16.47 -0.44
CA TYR A 108 -4.59 -17.65 -0.99
C TYR A 108 -3.14 -17.34 -1.32
N SER A 109 -2.21 -18.07 -0.71
CA SER A 109 -0.78 -17.92 -0.99
C SER A 109 -0.20 -19.20 -1.56
N SER A 110 0.58 -19.09 -2.63
CA SER A 110 1.27 -20.24 -3.23
C SER A 110 2.42 -20.78 -2.39
N THR A 111 2.87 -20.03 -1.40
CA THR A 111 3.94 -20.42 -0.46
C THR A 111 3.64 -19.84 0.92
N ILE A 112 3.91 -20.64 1.97
CA ILE A 112 3.90 -20.18 3.37
C ILE A 112 5.22 -19.45 3.71
N ASP A 113 6.17 -19.45 2.80
CA ASP A 113 7.45 -18.81 3.02
C ASP A 113 7.29 -17.31 3.26
N ALA A 114 8.00 -16.80 4.24
CA ALA A 114 8.27 -15.37 4.39
C ALA A 114 8.67 -14.81 3.02
N PHE A 115 8.13 -13.62 2.70
CA PHE A 115 8.41 -12.93 1.43
C PHE A 115 7.53 -13.35 0.25
N SER A 116 6.25 -13.67 0.48
CA SER A 116 5.26 -13.75 -0.60
C SER A 116 4.87 -12.34 -1.02
N THR A 117 5.17 -11.98 -2.26
CA THR A 117 4.67 -10.73 -2.89
C THR A 117 3.34 -10.96 -3.61
N MET A 118 2.79 -12.17 -3.61
CA MET A 118 1.66 -12.59 -4.44
C MET A 118 0.58 -13.33 -3.64
N ALA A 119 0.14 -12.77 -2.53
CA ALA A 119 -1.04 -13.26 -1.84
C ALA A 119 -2.26 -12.43 -2.28
N GLY A 120 -3.30 -13.05 -2.80
CA GLY A 120 -4.48 -12.35 -3.29
C GLY A 120 -5.78 -13.02 -2.86
N VAL A 121 -6.88 -12.29 -3.00
CA VAL A 121 -8.24 -12.71 -2.62
C VAL A 121 -8.79 -13.80 -3.55
N PHE A 122 -8.14 -14.09 -4.68
CA PHE A 122 -8.72 -14.90 -5.74
C PHE A 122 -8.22 -16.35 -5.77
N GLU A 123 -9.16 -17.27 -5.72
CA GLU A 123 -8.98 -18.70 -5.93
C GLU A 123 -8.73 -19.02 -7.43
N SER A 124 -7.62 -18.52 -7.97
CA SER A 124 -7.26 -18.73 -9.39
C SER A 124 -6.56 -20.05 -9.62
N GLY A 125 -7.17 -21.18 -9.22
CA GLY A 125 -6.65 -22.54 -9.49
C GLY A 125 -5.25 -22.83 -8.93
N ARG A 126 -4.71 -21.96 -8.11
CA ARG A 126 -3.41 -22.12 -7.46
C ARG A 126 -3.57 -23.05 -6.27
N ARG A 127 -2.78 -24.11 -6.24
CA ARG A 127 -2.55 -24.91 -5.02
C ARG A 127 -1.81 -24.02 -4.03
N GLY A 128 -2.56 -23.32 -3.15
CA GLY A 128 -2.01 -22.45 -2.13
C GLY A 128 -2.64 -22.78 -0.77
N GLU A 129 -1.98 -22.34 0.31
CA GLU A 129 -2.59 -22.38 1.63
C GLU A 129 -3.60 -21.25 1.77
N ARG A 130 -4.70 -21.60 2.41
CA ARG A 130 -5.75 -20.67 2.80
C ARG A 130 -5.35 -20.00 4.11
N ILE A 131 -5.40 -18.67 4.14
CA ILE A 131 -5.09 -17.86 5.32
C ILE A 131 -6.28 -16.94 5.56
N ASP A 132 -6.98 -17.14 6.67
CA ASP A 132 -8.05 -16.25 7.10
C ASP A 132 -7.42 -15.05 7.85
N VAL A 133 -7.78 -13.83 7.43
CA VAL A 133 -7.22 -12.58 7.95
C VAL A 133 -8.33 -11.62 8.37
N GLU A 134 -8.04 -10.82 9.38
CA GLU A 134 -8.91 -9.72 9.78
C GLU A 134 -8.93 -8.62 8.71
N THR A 135 -10.08 -7.95 8.61
CA THR A 135 -10.24 -6.81 7.70
C THR A 135 -10.73 -5.58 8.44
N LEU A 136 -10.42 -4.41 7.88
CA LEU A 136 -11.04 -3.15 8.26
C LEU A 136 -11.16 -2.24 7.03
N THR A 137 -12.09 -1.31 7.07
CA THR A 137 -12.22 -0.31 6.00
C THR A 137 -11.25 0.85 6.24
N LEU A 138 -10.90 1.57 5.17
CA LEU A 138 -10.05 2.77 5.32
C LEU A 138 -10.68 3.80 6.27
N LYS A 139 -11.99 3.99 6.20
CA LYS A 139 -12.74 4.88 7.11
C LYS A 139 -12.58 4.47 8.56
N SER A 140 -12.83 3.18 8.87
CA SER A 140 -12.68 2.66 10.24
C SER A 140 -11.24 2.80 10.74
N MET A 141 -10.25 2.59 9.85
CA MET A 141 -8.84 2.79 10.17
C MET A 141 -8.54 4.26 10.53
N MET A 142 -9.05 5.21 9.75
CA MET A 142 -8.89 6.63 10.02
C MET A 142 -9.49 7.01 11.36
N GLU A 143 -10.71 6.55 11.65
CA GLU A 143 -11.43 6.81 12.91
C GLU A 143 -10.66 6.23 14.12
N GLN A 144 -10.22 4.96 14.04
CA GLN A 144 -9.46 4.31 15.12
C GLN A 144 -8.12 4.99 15.42
N ASN A 145 -7.49 5.61 14.42
CA ASN A 145 -6.22 6.29 14.57
C ASN A 145 -6.33 7.81 14.74
N GLY A 146 -7.56 8.35 14.82
CA GLY A 146 -7.81 9.78 14.97
C GLY A 146 -7.25 10.62 13.83
N LEU A 147 -7.37 10.12 12.57
CA LEU A 147 -6.85 10.79 11.39
C LEU A 147 -7.92 11.63 10.71
N ASP A 148 -7.71 12.93 10.67
CA ASP A 148 -8.56 13.86 9.92
C ASP A 148 -8.16 13.96 8.44
N GLN A 149 -6.91 13.58 8.10
CA GLN A 149 -6.36 13.70 6.77
C GLN A 149 -5.26 12.67 6.52
N ILE A 150 -5.09 12.26 5.26
CA ILE A 150 -4.00 11.42 4.75
C ILE A 150 -3.22 12.24 3.72
N ASP A 151 -1.92 12.44 3.95
CA ASP A 151 -1.07 13.16 2.99
C ASP A 151 -0.69 12.27 1.81
N LEU A 152 -0.47 10.97 2.05
CA LEU A 152 -0.22 9.97 1.01
C LEU A 152 -0.84 8.63 1.37
N LEU A 153 -1.71 8.13 0.49
CA LEU A 153 -2.20 6.76 0.51
C LEU A 153 -1.46 5.95 -0.55
N LYS A 154 -0.71 4.93 -0.15
CA LYS A 154 -0.20 3.90 -1.07
C LYS A 154 -1.14 2.71 -1.07
N LEU A 155 -1.49 2.24 -2.26
CA LEU A 155 -2.28 1.05 -2.54
C LEU A 155 -1.48 0.12 -3.45
N ASP A 156 -1.12 -1.04 -2.94
CA ASP A 156 -0.40 -2.10 -3.64
C ASP A 156 -0.76 -3.41 -2.95
N CYS A 157 -1.95 -3.93 -3.26
CA CYS A 157 -2.62 -4.99 -2.52
C CYS A 157 -3.20 -6.08 -3.42
N GLU A 158 -2.53 -6.34 -4.56
CA GLU A 158 -2.73 -7.52 -5.39
C GLU A 158 -4.19 -7.75 -5.85
N GLY A 159 -4.87 -6.66 -6.24
CA GLY A 159 -6.22 -6.67 -6.81
C GLY A 159 -7.33 -6.16 -5.90
N SER A 160 -7.04 -5.84 -4.63
CA SER A 160 -8.02 -5.24 -3.71
C SER A 160 -8.15 -3.72 -3.86
N GLU A 161 -7.33 -3.07 -4.68
CA GLU A 161 -7.32 -1.62 -4.91
C GLU A 161 -8.71 -1.12 -5.33
N TYR A 162 -9.40 -1.90 -6.18
CA TYR A 162 -10.70 -1.56 -6.74
C TYR A 162 -11.80 -1.54 -5.67
N SER A 163 -11.93 -2.63 -4.92
CA SER A 163 -12.96 -2.75 -3.88
C SER A 163 -12.76 -1.70 -2.80
N ILE A 164 -11.52 -1.45 -2.38
CA ILE A 164 -11.18 -0.42 -1.41
C ILE A 164 -11.61 0.97 -1.91
N LEU A 165 -11.18 1.37 -3.11
CA LEU A 165 -11.45 2.71 -3.65
C LEU A 165 -12.92 2.91 -4.00
N TYR A 166 -13.58 1.92 -4.60
CA TYR A 166 -14.99 2.03 -5.02
C TYR A 166 -15.97 2.03 -3.84
N SER A 167 -15.58 1.49 -2.69
CA SER A 167 -16.39 1.49 -1.47
C SER A 167 -16.26 2.78 -0.63
N MET A 168 -15.27 3.63 -0.92
CA MET A 168 -15.08 4.87 -0.17
C MET A 168 -16.20 5.87 -0.47
N ASP A 169 -16.74 6.47 0.60
CA ASP A 169 -17.59 7.65 0.46
C ASP A 169 -16.76 8.90 0.07
N ASP A 170 -17.44 9.91 -0.47
CA ASP A 170 -16.78 11.14 -0.93
C ASP A 170 -16.07 11.86 0.24
N GLU A 171 -16.65 11.81 1.45
CA GLU A 171 -16.03 12.40 2.63
C GLU A 171 -14.67 11.76 2.96
N THR A 172 -14.54 10.45 2.84
CA THR A 172 -13.28 9.72 3.06
C THR A 172 -12.28 10.03 1.95
N LEU A 173 -12.72 10.04 0.68
CA LEU A 173 -11.87 10.39 -0.46
C LEU A 173 -11.31 11.81 -0.35
N ASP A 174 -12.12 12.79 0.06
CA ASP A 174 -11.72 14.19 0.22
C ASP A 174 -10.65 14.41 1.32
N LYS A 175 -10.49 13.45 2.22
CA LYS A 175 -9.46 13.47 3.26
C LYS A 175 -8.08 13.02 2.77
N ILE A 176 -7.97 12.53 1.53
CA ILE A 176 -6.72 12.03 0.94
C ILE A 176 -6.17 13.09 -0.02
N LYS A 177 -4.89 13.47 0.12
CA LYS A 177 -4.25 14.46 -0.76
C LYS A 177 -3.60 13.84 -1.99
N LEU A 178 -2.86 12.75 -1.76
CA LEU A 178 -2.11 12.04 -2.80
C LEU A 178 -2.40 10.54 -2.70
N MET A 179 -2.52 9.88 -3.85
CA MET A 179 -2.56 8.42 -3.94
C MET A 179 -1.47 7.90 -4.86
N SER A 180 -0.73 6.90 -4.41
CA SER A 180 0.17 6.09 -5.22
C SER A 180 -0.40 4.68 -5.32
N ILE A 181 -0.84 4.29 -6.49
CA ILE A 181 -1.58 3.05 -6.70
C ILE A 181 -0.80 2.17 -7.67
N GLU A 182 -0.52 0.95 -7.26
CA GLU A 182 -0.14 -0.12 -8.16
C GLU A 182 -1.40 -0.91 -8.50
N SER A 183 -1.88 -0.78 -9.74
CA SER A 183 -3.10 -1.45 -10.17
C SER A 183 -2.80 -2.83 -10.73
N HIS A 184 -3.49 -3.84 -10.23
CA HIS A 184 -3.38 -5.21 -10.70
C HIS A 184 -4.60 -5.59 -11.54
N LYS A 185 -4.47 -6.63 -12.38
CA LYS A 185 -5.60 -7.12 -13.16
C LYS A 185 -6.58 -7.84 -12.22
N GLY A 186 -7.78 -7.31 -12.10
CA GLY A 186 -8.88 -7.95 -11.37
C GLY A 186 -9.66 -8.98 -12.21
N ASN A 187 -10.80 -9.43 -11.67
CA ASN A 187 -11.62 -10.51 -12.25
C ASN A 187 -12.85 -10.00 -13.03
N SER A 188 -13.07 -8.69 -13.06
CA SER A 188 -14.22 -8.07 -13.73
C SER A 188 -13.80 -6.94 -14.66
N GLU A 189 -14.71 -6.54 -15.55
CA GLU A 189 -14.48 -5.38 -16.43
C GLU A 189 -14.30 -4.06 -15.67
N LYS A 190 -14.79 -4.00 -14.43
CA LYS A 190 -14.63 -2.83 -13.54
C LYS A 190 -13.29 -2.85 -12.79
N GLU A 191 -12.61 -3.98 -12.73
CA GLU A 191 -11.34 -4.17 -12.03
C GLU A 191 -10.18 -4.17 -13.03
N THR A 192 -10.06 -3.05 -13.73
CA THR A 192 -9.02 -2.82 -14.72
C THR A 192 -8.37 -1.46 -14.47
N HIS A 193 -7.11 -1.33 -14.86
CA HIS A 193 -6.39 -0.05 -14.81
C HIS A 193 -7.22 1.10 -15.44
N LYS A 194 -7.81 0.85 -16.63
CA LYS A 194 -8.64 1.83 -17.31
C LYS A 194 -9.90 2.21 -16.53
N ALA A 195 -10.58 1.24 -15.92
CA ALA A 195 -11.77 1.51 -15.11
C ALA A 195 -11.43 2.34 -13.86
N LEU A 196 -10.27 2.09 -13.27
CA LEU A 196 -9.78 2.85 -12.12
C LEU A 196 -9.47 4.31 -12.49
N LEU A 197 -8.85 4.56 -13.66
CA LEU A 197 -8.64 5.92 -14.15
C LEU A 197 -9.97 6.66 -14.36
N ALA A 198 -10.95 5.99 -14.98
CA ALA A 198 -12.29 6.58 -15.18
C ALA A 198 -13.00 6.89 -13.83
N PHE A 199 -12.82 6.05 -12.83
CA PHE A 199 -13.30 6.31 -11.47
C PHE A 199 -12.63 7.54 -10.85
N LEU A 200 -11.32 7.65 -10.93
CA LEU A 200 -10.58 8.81 -10.43
C LEU A 200 -11.00 10.11 -11.12
N GLU A 201 -11.15 10.10 -12.45
CA GLU A 201 -11.66 11.24 -13.21
C GLU A 201 -13.07 11.65 -12.78
N MET A 202 -13.98 10.67 -12.61
CA MET A 202 -15.35 10.90 -12.15
C MET A 202 -15.38 11.55 -10.75
N LYS A 203 -14.42 11.21 -9.90
CA LYS A 203 -14.25 11.77 -8.55
C LYS A 203 -13.44 13.08 -8.54
N GLY A 204 -13.07 13.64 -9.69
CA GLY A 204 -12.36 14.92 -9.81
C GLY A 204 -10.85 14.86 -9.55
N TRP A 205 -10.27 13.66 -9.48
CA TRP A 205 -8.84 13.49 -9.30
C TRP A 205 -8.07 13.74 -10.60
N LYS A 206 -6.95 14.43 -10.50
CA LYS A 206 -5.92 14.48 -11.55
C LYS A 206 -4.96 13.34 -11.34
N TYR A 207 -4.35 12.86 -12.42
CA TYR A 207 -3.38 11.77 -12.31
C TYR A 207 -2.32 11.79 -13.41
N THR A 208 -1.25 11.06 -13.18
CA THR A 208 -0.35 10.52 -14.20
C THR A 208 -0.31 9.01 -14.09
N GLU A 209 0.01 8.32 -15.16
CA GLU A 209 0.06 6.85 -15.18
C GLU A 209 1.31 6.32 -15.88
N GLU A 210 1.68 5.09 -15.54
CA GLU A 210 2.66 4.29 -16.26
C GLU A 210 2.12 2.86 -16.38
N ARG A 211 1.95 2.39 -17.61
CA ARG A 211 1.39 1.04 -17.88
C ARG A 211 2.49 0.02 -18.11
N HIS A 212 2.30 -1.16 -17.54
CA HIS A 212 3.14 -2.33 -17.71
C HIS A 212 2.29 -3.50 -18.21
N GLY A 213 2.16 -3.67 -19.55
CA GLY A 213 1.39 -4.76 -20.16
C GLY A 213 -0.13 -4.64 -20.01
N ASP A 214 -0.81 -5.79 -20.10
CA ASP A 214 -2.29 -5.84 -20.07
C ASP A 214 -2.82 -5.89 -18.63
N GLY A 215 -3.20 -4.72 -18.10
CA GLY A 215 -3.95 -4.60 -16.84
C GLY A 215 -3.12 -4.41 -15.58
N TYR A 216 -1.86 -4.03 -15.72
CA TYR A 216 -0.95 -3.69 -14.63
C TYR A 216 -0.32 -2.32 -14.88
N GLY A 217 -0.15 -1.50 -13.83
CA GLY A 217 0.51 -0.21 -13.94
C GLY A 217 0.49 0.60 -12.66
N TYR A 218 1.20 1.73 -12.70
CA TYR A 218 1.22 2.70 -11.62
C TYR A 218 0.33 3.89 -11.95
N ILE A 219 -0.36 4.41 -10.94
CA ILE A 219 -1.17 5.63 -10.99
C ILE A 219 -0.75 6.52 -9.83
N TRP A 220 -0.43 7.76 -10.13
CA TRP A 220 -0.19 8.81 -9.12
C TRP A 220 -1.30 9.84 -9.26
N ALA A 221 -2.17 9.91 -8.25
CA ALA A 221 -3.35 10.76 -8.28
C ALA A 221 -3.34 11.84 -7.19
N TRP A 222 -3.94 13.01 -7.50
CA TRP A 222 -4.01 14.16 -6.60
C TRP A 222 -5.22 15.04 -6.90
N HIS A 223 -5.65 15.85 -5.96
CA HIS A 223 -6.63 16.94 -6.16
C HIS A 223 -6.01 18.24 -6.63
#